data_48f1eb2058e11d9dfa43b4f4f280871d
#
_entry.id   48f1eb2058e11d9dfa43b4f4f280871d
#
_cell.length_a   1.000
_cell.length_b   1.000
_cell.length_c   1.000
_cell.angle_alpha   90.00
_cell.angle_beta   90.00
_cell.angle_gamma   90.00
#
_symmetry.space_group_name_H-M   'P 1'
#
loop_
_entity.id
_entity.type
_entity.pdbx_description
1 polymer ?
#
loop_
_entity_poly.entity_id
_entity_poly.type
_entity_poly.pdbx_seq_one_letter_code
_entity_poly.pdbx_strand_id
1 'polypeptide(L)' 'MKTFKQFLNKRVLTVSALSKKHKVEPDYIEKQLEKGIKVEHEHTSKLKVARQIALAHLGEDPDYYKKLKKIEKKK' A
#
# COMPACT_ATOMS: atom_id res chain seq x y z
N MET A 1 10.96 18.71 16.61
CA MET A 1 10.96 18.85 15.73
C MET A 1 11.41 17.93 14.85
N LYS A 2 12.35 17.28 14.93
CA LYS A 2 12.70 16.43 14.10
C LYS A 2 11.75 15.38 13.96
N THR A 3 11.05 15.01 14.89
CA THR A 3 10.09 14.02 14.80
C THR A 3 9.10 14.34 13.75
N PHE A 4 8.72 15.57 13.68
CA PHE A 4 7.78 15.99 12.69
C PHE A 4 8.34 15.82 11.29
N LYS A 5 9.59 16.16 11.11
CA LYS A 5 10.18 16.00 9.84
C LYS A 5 10.32 14.58 9.47
N GLN A 6 10.64 13.74 10.41
CA GLN A 6 10.75 12.35 10.11
C GLN A 6 9.42 11.81 9.72
N PHE A 7 8.40 12.30 10.36
CA PHE A 7 7.08 11.86 10.05
C PHE A 7 6.74 12.23 8.61
N LEU A 8 7.10 13.40 8.19
CA LEU A 8 6.87 13.82 6.84
C LEU A 8 7.56 12.92 5.84
N ASN A 9 8.76 12.55 6.16
CA ASN A 9 9.48 11.68 5.27
C ASN A 9 8.84 10.34 5.14
N LYS A 10 8.31 9.85 6.23
CA LYS A 10 7.67 8.57 6.19
C LYS A 10 6.43 8.58 5.39
N ARG A 11 5.80 9.72 5.28
CA ARG A 11 4.61 9.77 4.51
C ARG A 11 4.84 9.51 3.07
N VAL A 12 6.03 9.70 2.61
CA VAL A 12 6.31 9.51 1.21
C VAL A 12 6.56 8.05 0.97
N LEU A 13 5.50 7.30 0.80
CA LEU A 13 5.62 5.90 0.48
C LEU A 13 5.48 5.77 -1.02
N THR A 14 6.49 5.22 -1.65
CA THR A 14 6.46 5.04 -3.08
C THR A 14 6.69 3.58 -3.40
N VAL A 15 6.37 3.20 -4.62
CA VAL A 15 6.59 1.84 -5.06
C VAL A 15 8.06 1.49 -4.90
N SER A 16 8.92 2.41 -5.27
CA SER A 16 10.35 2.17 -5.17
C SER A 16 10.80 1.92 -3.73
N ALA A 17 10.30 2.75 -2.81
CA ALA A 17 10.68 2.61 -1.41
C ALA A 17 10.18 1.29 -0.84
N LEU A 18 8.96 0.91 -1.20
CA LEU A 18 8.40 -0.33 -0.69
C LEU A 18 9.11 -1.53 -1.30
N SER A 19 9.50 -1.41 -2.56
CA SER A 19 10.24 -2.48 -3.21
C SER A 19 11.53 -2.74 -2.46
N LYS A 20 12.22 -1.70 -2.07
CA LYS A 20 13.47 -1.85 -1.35
C LYS A 20 13.24 -2.35 0.07
N LYS A 21 12.23 -1.83 0.71
CA LYS A 21 11.94 -2.21 2.08
C LYS A 21 11.65 -3.69 2.20
N HIS A 22 10.85 -4.21 1.30
CA HIS A 22 10.45 -5.60 1.36
C HIS A 22 11.29 -6.52 0.48
N LYS A 23 12.23 -5.93 -0.24
CA LYS A 23 13.11 -6.71 -1.11
C LYS A 23 12.35 -7.51 -2.15
N VAL A 24 11.39 -6.85 -2.79
CA VAL A 24 10.62 -7.47 -3.86
C VAL A 24 10.69 -6.56 -5.08
N GLU A 25 10.29 -7.08 -6.22
CA GLU A 25 10.34 -6.30 -7.45
C GLU A 25 9.35 -5.16 -7.43
N PRO A 26 9.71 -4.02 -8.00
CA PRO A 26 8.78 -2.89 -8.05
C PRO A 26 7.48 -3.26 -8.76
N ASP A 27 7.56 -4.10 -9.80
CA ASP A 27 6.37 -4.51 -10.52
C ASP A 27 5.40 -5.23 -9.60
N TYR A 28 5.91 -6.01 -8.68
CA TYR A 28 5.07 -6.72 -7.76
C TYR A 28 4.31 -5.74 -6.89
N ILE A 29 5.01 -4.71 -6.40
CA ILE A 29 4.39 -3.71 -5.56
C ILE A 29 3.33 -2.95 -6.36
N GLU A 30 3.63 -2.64 -7.62
CA GLU A 30 2.67 -1.91 -8.44
C GLU A 30 1.40 -2.71 -8.66
N LYS A 31 1.52 -3.99 -8.87
CA LYS A 31 0.36 -4.82 -9.06
C LYS A 31 -0.47 -4.89 -7.79
N GLN A 32 0.21 -5.02 -6.65
CA GLN A 32 -0.50 -5.05 -5.39
C GLN A 32 -1.15 -3.70 -5.12
N LEU A 33 -0.50 -2.61 -5.51
CA LEU A 33 -1.05 -1.29 -5.32
C LEU A 33 -2.32 -1.11 -6.13
N GLU A 34 -2.34 -1.60 -7.36
CA GLU A 34 -3.53 -1.49 -8.18
C GLU A 34 -4.69 -2.23 -7.54
N LYS A 35 -4.43 -3.41 -7.02
CA LYS A 35 -5.46 -4.16 -6.35
C LYS A 35 -5.92 -3.42 -5.11
N GLY A 36 -4.97 -2.86 -4.39
CA GLY A 36 -5.30 -2.14 -3.17
C GLY A 36 -6.15 -0.91 -3.43
N ILE A 37 -5.83 -0.19 -4.49
CA ILE A 37 -6.60 1.00 -4.82
C ILE A 37 -8.05 0.63 -5.09
N LYS A 38 -8.28 -0.46 -5.79
CA LYS A 38 -9.63 -0.89 -6.09
C LYS A 38 -10.37 -1.24 -4.80
N VAL A 39 -9.72 -1.96 -3.93
CA VAL A 39 -10.31 -2.35 -2.66
C VAL A 39 -10.64 -1.15 -1.82
N GLU A 40 -9.69 -0.24 -1.67
CA GLU A 40 -9.90 0.91 -0.80
C GLU A 40 -10.86 1.91 -1.42
N HIS A 41 -10.98 1.90 -2.73
CA HIS A 41 -11.90 2.82 -3.40
C HIS A 41 -13.34 2.47 -3.06
N GLU A 42 -13.58 1.29 -2.57
CA GLU A 42 -14.92 0.90 -2.15
C GLU A 42 -15.27 1.60 -0.84
N HIS A 43 -14.26 2.05 -0.12
CA HIS A 43 -14.46 2.70 1.16
C HIS A 43 -14.33 4.21 1.09
N THR A 44 -13.80 4.72 0.02
CA THR A 44 -13.67 6.15 -0.15
C THR A 44 -13.77 6.48 -1.61
N SER A 45 -14.45 7.57 -1.94
CA SER A 45 -14.63 7.94 -3.33
C SER A 45 -13.43 8.70 -3.89
N LYS A 46 -12.47 9.03 -3.03
CA LYS A 46 -11.32 9.76 -3.49
C LYS A 46 -10.15 8.85 -3.81
N LEU A 47 -9.79 8.77 -5.07
CA LEU A 47 -8.71 7.90 -5.49
C LEU A 47 -7.40 8.21 -4.80
N LYS A 48 -7.15 9.48 -4.56
CA LYS A 48 -5.94 9.86 -3.90
C LYS A 48 -5.85 9.26 -2.50
N VAL A 49 -6.94 9.28 -1.79
CA VAL A 49 -6.99 8.73 -0.45
C VAL A 49 -6.88 7.21 -0.52
N ALA A 50 -7.57 6.59 -1.49
CA ALA A 50 -7.50 5.15 -1.65
C ALA A 50 -6.05 4.72 -1.88
N ARG A 51 -5.33 5.47 -2.71
CA ARG A 51 -3.95 5.13 -3.00
C ARG A 51 -3.07 5.25 -1.76
N GLN A 52 -3.29 6.28 -0.95
CA GLN A 52 -2.52 6.46 0.25
C GLN A 52 -2.75 5.33 1.24
N ILE A 53 -4.00 4.92 1.38
CA ILE A 53 -4.33 3.84 2.29
C ILE A 53 -3.70 2.54 1.79
N ALA A 54 -3.76 2.31 0.49
CA ALA A 54 -3.19 1.10 -0.07
C ALA A 54 -1.68 1.07 0.14
N LEU A 55 -1.01 2.21 -0.05
CA LEU A 55 0.42 2.26 0.14
C LEU A 55 0.78 1.99 1.61
N ALA A 56 -0.03 2.48 2.52
CA ALA A 56 0.22 2.25 3.93
C ALA A 56 0.12 0.78 4.27
N HIS A 57 -0.89 0.10 3.74
CA HIS A 57 -1.05 -1.33 3.99
C HIS A 57 0.11 -2.11 3.39
N LEU A 58 0.53 -1.74 2.18
CA LEU A 58 1.63 -2.44 1.55
C LEU A 58 2.95 -2.15 2.26
N GLY A 59 3.03 -1.01 2.92
CA GLY A 59 4.21 -0.70 3.71
C GLY A 59 4.36 -1.63 4.89
N GLU A 60 3.26 -2.16 5.38
CA GLU A 60 3.29 -3.10 6.48
C GLU A 60 3.43 -4.53 6.00
N ASP A 61 2.81 -4.85 4.86
CA ASP A 61 2.82 -6.20 4.36
C ASP A 61 2.63 -6.16 2.86
N PRO A 62 3.65 -6.49 2.07
CA PRO A 62 3.54 -6.42 0.62
C PRO A 62 2.53 -7.39 0.05
N ASP A 63 2.11 -8.37 0.83
CA ASP A 63 1.13 -9.34 0.39
C ASP A 63 -0.25 -9.09 0.99
N TYR A 64 -0.43 -7.92 1.56
CA TYR A 64 -1.68 -7.61 2.24
C TYR A 64 -2.93 -7.92 1.41
N TYR A 65 -2.97 -7.42 0.19
CA TYR A 65 -4.15 -7.62 -0.64
C TYR A 65 -4.26 -9.03 -1.19
N LYS A 66 -3.15 -9.68 -1.32
CA LYS A 66 -3.13 -11.05 -1.77
C LYS A 66 -3.77 -11.93 -0.68
N LYS A 67 -3.39 -11.67 0.56
CA LYS A 67 -3.94 -12.40 1.68
C LYS A 67 -5.41 -12.09 1.88
N LEU A 68 -5.76 -10.83 1.71
CA LEU A 68 -7.13 -10.42 1.86
C LEU A 68 -8.03 -11.12 0.87
N LYS A 69 -7.57 -11.23 -0.37
CA LYS A 69 -8.34 -11.87 -1.39
C LYS A 69 -8.55 -13.34 -1.09
N LYS A 70 -7.57 -13.98 -0.53
CA LYS A 70 -7.68 -15.35 -0.17
C LYS A 70 -8.74 -15.55 0.89
N ILE A 71 -8.78 -14.66 1.85
CA ILE A 71 -9.76 -14.73 2.91
C ILE A 71 -11.16 -14.56 2.35
N GLU A 72 -11.31 -13.63 1.43
CA GLU A 72 -12.60 -13.40 0.83
C GLU A 72 -13.08 -14.59 0.02
N LYS A 73 -12.16 -15.25 -0.63
CA LYS A 73 -12.53 -16.39 -1.42
C LYS A 73 -13.00 -17.54 -0.59
N LYS A 74 -12.57 -17.59 0.62
CA LYS A 74 -12.98 -18.67 1.47
C LYS A 74 -14.42 -18.61 1.82
N LYS A 75 -15.00 -17.48 1.67
CA LYS A 75 -16.40 -17.37 1.93
C LYS A 75 -17.16 -18.04 0.88
#